data_9903ef4549daa0128205259144a8b6cd
#
_entry.id   9903ef4549daa0128205259144a8b6cd
#
_cell.length_a   1.000
_cell.length_b   1.000
_cell.length_c   1.000
_cell.angle_alpha   90.00
_cell.angle_beta   90.00
_cell.angle_gamma   90.00
#
_symmetry.space_group_name_H-M   'P 1'
#
loop_
_entity.id
_entity.type
_entity.pdbx_description
1 polymer ?
#
loop_
_entity_poly.entity_id
_entity_poly.type
_entity_poly.pdbx_seq_one_letter_code
_entity_poly.pdbx_strand_id
1 'polypeptide(L)'
;MANNKKKNNKPLISPTFKVFLLILLMPITVGVYVAVYFAWQELKQMPIFEKFAEPTELELIQANFDLEIPVEYIPLYIEAGQKYNVPWTLIAAHHRIETRFSTMKSLVSPVGAEGHMQFMPCTWVGWEHNTCSGLGEGQITEAEKKDPKTIAKYGGYGVDADGDGIADPFQIEDAIYSAANFLSIAGASKGELEKAIFQYNHSDEYVENILYYYNLYNSYKDRIETEVATASS
;
A
#
# COMPACT_ATOMS: atom_id res chain seq x y z
N MET A 1 -30.60 -30.41 -80.36
CA MET A 1 -31.52 -29.62 -79.52
C MET A 1 -31.41 -30.18 -78.13
N ALA A 2 -30.62 -29.48 -77.18
CA ALA A 2 -30.46 -29.89 -75.82
C ALA A 2 -31.47 -29.19 -74.91
N ASN A 3 -32.35 -29.98 -74.30
CA ASN A 3 -33.44 -29.50 -73.47
C ASN A 3 -32.91 -29.25 -72.05
N ASN A 4 -32.67 -27.95 -71.70
CA ASN A 4 -32.14 -27.51 -70.45
C ASN A 4 -33.27 -27.40 -69.41
N LYS A 5 -33.55 -28.47 -68.64
CA LYS A 5 -34.56 -28.45 -67.56
C LYS A 5 -33.93 -27.63 -66.38
N LYS A 6 -34.38 -26.37 -66.21
CA LYS A 6 -34.16 -25.59 -65.01
C LYS A 6 -34.72 -26.34 -63.78
N LYS A 7 -33.84 -26.83 -62.88
CA LYS A 7 -34.23 -27.33 -61.54
C LYS A 7 -34.75 -26.14 -60.73
N ASN A 8 -36.07 -26.11 -60.51
CA ASN A 8 -36.71 -25.19 -59.58
C ASN A 8 -36.37 -25.63 -58.14
N ASN A 9 -35.30 -25.09 -57.59
CA ASN A 9 -35.00 -25.27 -56.20
C ASN A 9 -35.92 -24.38 -55.36
N LYS A 10 -37.06 -24.92 -54.95
CA LYS A 10 -37.90 -24.26 -53.92
C LYS A 10 -37.12 -24.21 -52.62
N PRO A 11 -37.08 -23.04 -51.95
CA PRO A 11 -36.37 -22.96 -50.67
C PRO A 11 -37.05 -23.91 -49.66
N LEU A 12 -36.24 -24.71 -48.97
CA LEU A 12 -36.68 -25.70 -48.00
C LEU A 12 -37.53 -25.11 -46.85
N ILE A 13 -37.43 -23.81 -46.60
CA ILE A 13 -38.09 -23.10 -45.52
C ILE A 13 -38.75 -21.86 -46.06
N SER A 14 -40.04 -21.65 -45.76
CA SER A 14 -40.79 -20.46 -46.21
C SER A 14 -40.22 -19.16 -45.62
N PRO A 15 -40.31 -18.02 -46.32
CA PRO A 15 -39.85 -16.73 -45.80
C PRO A 15 -40.47 -16.35 -44.45
N THR A 16 -41.75 -16.62 -44.27
CA THR A 16 -42.50 -16.39 -43.02
C THR A 16 -41.96 -17.24 -41.85
N PHE A 17 -41.62 -18.48 -42.12
CA PHE A 17 -41.03 -19.35 -41.09
C PHE A 17 -39.61 -18.91 -40.70
N LYS A 18 -38.82 -18.37 -41.63
CA LYS A 18 -37.50 -17.76 -41.32
C LYS A 18 -37.63 -16.55 -40.40
N VAL A 19 -38.62 -15.67 -40.68
CA VAL A 19 -38.88 -14.50 -39.83
C VAL A 19 -39.35 -14.94 -38.44
N PHE A 20 -40.24 -15.93 -38.35
CA PHE A 20 -40.68 -16.49 -37.06
C PHE A 20 -39.52 -17.10 -36.27
N LEU A 21 -38.63 -17.83 -36.92
CA LEU A 21 -37.46 -18.41 -36.31
C LEU A 21 -36.50 -17.33 -35.80
N LEU A 22 -36.29 -16.24 -36.53
CA LEU A 22 -35.48 -15.09 -36.11
C LEU A 22 -36.06 -14.41 -34.85
N ILE A 23 -37.38 -14.18 -34.84
CA ILE A 23 -38.05 -13.57 -33.68
C ILE A 23 -37.98 -14.49 -32.44
N LEU A 24 -38.08 -15.81 -32.65
CA LEU A 24 -37.99 -16.79 -31.56
C LEU A 24 -36.55 -16.91 -31.00
N LEU A 25 -35.54 -16.81 -31.86
CA LEU A 25 -34.13 -16.95 -31.46
C LEU A 25 -33.53 -15.67 -30.86
N MET A 26 -34.07 -14.48 -31.24
CA MET A 26 -33.54 -13.20 -30.74
C MET A 26 -33.55 -13.08 -29.23
N PRO A 27 -34.62 -13.39 -28.48
CA PRO A 27 -34.56 -13.31 -27.02
C PRO A 27 -33.62 -14.35 -26.39
N ILE A 28 -33.46 -15.51 -27.03
CA ILE A 28 -32.51 -16.52 -26.57
C ILE A 28 -31.05 -16.03 -26.68
N THR A 29 -30.71 -15.44 -27.84
CA THR A 29 -29.37 -14.88 -28.05
C THR A 29 -29.09 -13.73 -27.10
N VAL A 30 -30.03 -12.83 -26.85
CA VAL A 30 -29.91 -11.76 -25.88
C VAL A 30 -29.70 -12.33 -24.47
N GLY A 31 -30.50 -13.34 -24.06
CA GLY A 31 -30.35 -14.00 -22.78
C GLY A 31 -28.97 -14.65 -22.59
N VAL A 32 -28.44 -15.29 -23.63
CA VAL A 32 -27.09 -15.86 -23.60
C VAL A 32 -26.02 -14.77 -23.44
N TYR A 33 -26.13 -13.65 -24.19
CA TYR A 33 -25.19 -12.53 -24.03
C TYR A 33 -25.22 -11.94 -22.63
N VAL A 34 -26.40 -11.76 -22.05
CA VAL A 34 -26.56 -11.26 -20.69
C VAL A 34 -25.95 -12.23 -19.67
N ALA A 35 -26.22 -13.53 -19.82
CA ALA A 35 -25.66 -14.55 -18.94
C ALA A 35 -24.12 -14.61 -19.02
N VAL A 36 -23.57 -14.55 -20.24
CA VAL A 36 -22.11 -14.48 -20.47
C VAL A 36 -21.52 -13.21 -19.88
N TYR A 37 -22.20 -12.07 -20.02
CA TYR A 37 -21.74 -10.82 -19.43
C TYR A 37 -21.65 -10.90 -17.90
N PHE A 38 -22.68 -11.41 -17.22
CA PHE A 38 -22.64 -11.57 -15.77
C PHE A 38 -21.60 -12.61 -15.34
N ALA A 39 -21.52 -13.75 -16.03
CA ALA A 39 -20.48 -14.74 -15.76
C ALA A 39 -19.07 -14.17 -15.92
N TRP A 40 -18.87 -13.29 -16.92
CA TRP A 40 -17.60 -12.58 -17.11
C TRP A 40 -17.30 -11.59 -15.99
N GLN A 41 -18.30 -10.88 -15.46
CA GLN A 41 -18.10 -10.00 -14.30
C GLN A 41 -17.69 -10.77 -13.05
N GLU A 42 -18.35 -11.91 -12.79
CA GLU A 42 -17.96 -12.81 -11.68
C GLU A 42 -16.55 -13.39 -11.88
N LEU A 43 -16.23 -13.82 -13.09
CA LEU A 43 -14.90 -14.35 -13.41
C LEU A 43 -13.79 -13.33 -13.19
N LYS A 44 -14.01 -12.07 -13.55
CA LYS A 44 -13.03 -10.99 -13.35
C LYS A 44 -12.66 -10.76 -11.89
N GLN A 45 -13.55 -11.11 -10.95
CA GLN A 45 -13.32 -10.96 -9.51
C GLN A 45 -12.61 -12.17 -8.90
N MET A 46 -12.34 -13.22 -9.70
CA MET A 46 -11.60 -14.38 -9.20
C MET A 46 -10.10 -14.10 -9.15
N PRO A 47 -9.39 -14.49 -8.06
CA PRO A 47 -7.95 -14.23 -7.88
C PRO A 47 -7.06 -14.74 -9.04
N ILE A 48 -7.58 -15.72 -9.82
CA ILE A 48 -6.86 -16.27 -10.97
C ILE A 48 -6.76 -15.24 -12.13
N PHE A 49 -7.69 -14.28 -12.22
CA PHE A 49 -7.69 -13.25 -13.26
C PHE A 49 -6.88 -12.01 -12.88
N GLU A 50 -6.65 -11.73 -11.60
CA GLU A 50 -5.68 -10.71 -11.16
C GLU A 50 -4.29 -10.98 -11.75
N LYS A 51 -3.96 -12.27 -11.93
CA LYS A 51 -2.69 -12.71 -12.51
C LYS A 51 -2.54 -12.43 -14.01
N PHE A 52 -3.63 -12.13 -14.71
CA PHE A 52 -3.68 -11.80 -16.14
C PHE A 52 -4.13 -10.36 -16.42
N ALA A 53 -4.38 -9.57 -15.37
CA ALA A 53 -4.57 -8.14 -15.53
C ALA A 53 -3.26 -7.53 -16.06
N GLU A 54 -3.35 -6.64 -17.03
CA GLU A 54 -2.17 -5.89 -17.43
C GLU A 54 -1.68 -5.09 -16.21
N PRO A 55 -0.37 -5.10 -15.93
CA PRO A 55 0.18 -4.38 -14.80
C PRO A 55 -0.17 -2.90 -14.92
N THR A 56 -0.57 -2.30 -13.83
CA THR A 56 -0.79 -0.85 -13.75
C THR A 56 0.51 -0.10 -14.08
N GLU A 57 0.40 1.16 -14.48
CA GLU A 57 1.59 1.98 -14.72
C GLU A 57 2.47 2.06 -13.47
N LEU A 58 1.87 2.09 -12.28
CA LEU A 58 2.57 2.05 -11.02
C LEU A 58 3.34 0.74 -10.81
N GLU A 59 2.74 -0.42 -11.09
CA GLU A 59 3.43 -1.72 -11.02
C GLU A 59 4.58 -1.81 -12.02
N LEU A 60 4.41 -1.24 -13.22
CA LEU A 60 5.49 -1.17 -14.23
C LEU A 60 6.63 -0.25 -13.75
N ILE A 61 6.31 0.89 -13.14
CA ILE A 61 7.31 1.79 -12.53
C ILE A 61 8.05 1.06 -11.41
N GLN A 62 7.33 0.39 -10.51
CA GLN A 62 7.92 -0.38 -9.42
C GLN A 62 8.86 -1.48 -9.94
N ALA A 63 8.41 -2.27 -10.91
CA ALA A 63 9.19 -3.37 -11.49
C ALA A 63 10.42 -2.88 -12.27
N ASN A 64 10.30 -1.76 -13.00
CA ASN A 64 11.40 -1.24 -13.84
C ASN A 64 12.47 -0.48 -13.04
N PHE A 65 12.12 0.07 -11.88
CA PHE A 65 13.00 0.96 -11.11
C PHE A 65 13.30 0.44 -9.70
N ASP A 66 12.95 -0.82 -9.39
CA ASP A 66 13.18 -1.46 -8.09
C ASP A 66 12.65 -0.62 -6.91
N LEU A 67 11.52 0.05 -7.11
CA LEU A 67 10.93 0.90 -6.07
C LEU A 67 10.43 0.10 -4.88
N GLU A 68 9.98 -1.14 -5.11
CA GLU A 68 9.49 -2.11 -4.10
C GLU A 68 8.49 -1.55 -3.06
N ILE A 69 7.97 -0.33 -3.24
CA ILE A 69 7.01 0.26 -2.30
C ILE A 69 5.66 -0.45 -2.49
N PRO A 70 5.11 -1.13 -1.48
CA PRO A 70 3.77 -1.69 -1.57
C PRO A 70 2.73 -0.58 -1.81
N VAL A 71 1.90 -0.77 -2.85
CA VAL A 71 0.93 0.24 -3.31
C VAL A 71 -0.04 0.61 -2.18
N GLU A 72 -0.42 -0.38 -1.39
CA GLU A 72 -1.34 -0.25 -0.25
C GLU A 72 -0.84 0.68 0.85
N TYR A 73 0.47 0.87 0.98
CA TYR A 73 1.03 1.76 2.00
C TYR A 73 1.21 3.20 1.53
N ILE A 74 1.17 3.47 0.22
CA ILE A 74 1.44 4.80 -0.32
C ILE A 74 0.43 5.85 0.20
N PRO A 75 -0.88 5.61 0.21
CA PRO A 75 -1.84 6.56 0.80
C PRO A 75 -1.52 6.88 2.25
N LEU A 76 -1.17 5.86 3.05
CA LEU A 76 -0.85 6.00 4.46
C LEU A 76 0.40 6.87 4.68
N TYR A 77 1.46 6.68 3.88
CA TYR A 77 2.64 7.55 3.93
C TYR A 77 2.31 9.00 3.58
N ILE A 78 1.47 9.21 2.54
CA ILE A 78 1.06 10.56 2.10
C ILE A 78 0.30 11.27 3.23
N GLU A 79 -0.66 10.59 3.85
CA GLU A 79 -1.47 11.14 4.95
C GLU A 79 -0.60 11.47 6.18
N ALA A 80 0.25 10.53 6.61
CA ALA A 80 1.18 10.75 7.71
C ALA A 80 2.16 11.90 7.40
N GLY A 81 2.69 11.94 6.18
CA GLY A 81 3.58 13.00 5.71
C GLY A 81 2.92 14.37 5.74
N GLN A 82 1.67 14.48 5.30
CA GLN A 82 0.88 15.71 5.37
C GLN A 82 0.61 16.15 6.81
N LYS A 83 0.20 15.21 7.68
CA LYS A 83 -0.10 15.50 9.09
C LYS A 83 1.12 16.05 9.84
N TYR A 84 2.30 15.53 9.59
CA TYR A 84 3.52 15.89 10.32
C TYR A 84 4.48 16.79 9.54
N ASN A 85 4.11 17.22 8.34
CA ASN A 85 4.95 18.02 7.44
C ASN A 85 6.31 17.37 7.16
N VAL A 86 6.30 16.08 6.83
CA VAL A 86 7.47 15.26 6.47
C VAL A 86 7.28 14.72 5.06
N PRO A 87 8.32 14.73 4.20
CA PRO A 87 8.20 14.08 2.89
C PRO A 87 7.79 12.62 3.04
N TRP A 88 6.68 12.21 2.44
CA TRP A 88 6.19 10.83 2.54
C TRP A 88 7.21 9.81 2.01
N THR A 89 7.99 10.20 1.01
CA THR A 89 9.08 9.41 0.44
C THR A 89 10.19 9.13 1.45
N LEU A 90 10.40 10.02 2.43
CA LEU A 90 11.32 9.80 3.54
C LEU A 90 10.78 8.73 4.50
N ILE A 91 9.50 8.77 4.81
CA ILE A 91 8.84 7.75 5.66
C ILE A 91 8.92 6.38 5.00
N ALA A 92 8.63 6.29 3.70
CA ALA A 92 8.75 5.06 2.93
C ALA A 92 10.21 4.53 2.90
N ALA A 93 11.20 5.41 2.78
CA ALA A 93 12.62 5.02 2.84
C ALA A 93 12.99 4.41 4.19
N HIS A 94 12.51 4.98 5.30
CA HIS A 94 12.70 4.38 6.64
C HIS A 94 12.03 3.00 6.72
N HIS A 95 10.77 2.86 6.32
CA HIS A 95 10.06 1.57 6.37
C HIS A 95 10.79 0.49 5.55
N ARG A 96 11.36 0.87 4.39
CA ARG A 96 12.20 -0.05 3.62
C ARG A 96 13.42 -0.53 4.40
N ILE A 97 14.16 0.39 4.98
CA ILE A 97 15.41 0.05 5.69
C ILE A 97 15.13 -0.72 6.98
N GLU A 98 14.11 -0.33 7.73
CA GLU A 98 13.77 -0.96 9.02
C GLU A 98 13.29 -2.41 8.85
N THR A 99 12.33 -2.65 7.96
CA THR A 99 11.66 -3.95 7.90
C THR A 99 11.40 -4.46 6.48
N ARG A 100 11.97 -3.82 5.46
CA ARG A 100 11.66 -4.11 4.04
C ARG A 100 10.15 -4.09 3.79
N PHE A 101 9.50 -3.01 4.21
CA PHE A 101 8.05 -2.87 4.12
C PHE A 101 7.31 -4.00 4.85
N SER A 102 7.75 -4.31 6.07
CA SER A 102 7.13 -5.32 6.94
C SER A 102 7.26 -6.77 6.45
N THR A 103 8.12 -7.05 5.48
CA THR A 103 8.30 -8.42 4.94
C THR A 103 9.31 -9.26 5.71
N MET A 104 9.95 -8.71 6.75
CA MET A 104 10.86 -9.46 7.61
C MET A 104 10.13 -10.54 8.40
N LYS A 105 10.83 -11.67 8.69
CA LYS A 105 10.27 -12.80 9.44
C LYS A 105 9.92 -12.46 10.88
N SER A 106 10.57 -11.46 11.46
CA SER A 106 10.33 -10.96 12.80
C SER A 106 10.38 -9.45 12.78
N LEU A 107 9.39 -8.83 13.40
CA LEU A 107 9.34 -7.38 13.64
C LEU A 107 9.92 -7.00 15.00
N VAL A 108 10.68 -7.90 15.64
CA VAL A 108 11.47 -7.63 16.84
C VAL A 108 12.92 -7.91 16.51
N SER A 109 13.78 -6.91 16.69
CA SER A 109 15.21 -7.02 16.43
C SER A 109 15.93 -7.71 17.60
N PRO A 110 17.15 -8.22 17.37
CA PRO A 110 17.97 -8.80 18.46
C PRO A 110 18.30 -7.81 19.59
N VAL A 111 18.23 -6.51 19.32
CA VAL A 111 18.51 -5.44 20.30
C VAL A 111 17.24 -4.83 20.91
N GLY A 112 16.07 -5.44 20.66
CA GLY A 112 14.82 -5.04 21.29
C GLY A 112 14.05 -3.92 20.55
N ALA A 113 14.43 -3.55 19.32
CA ALA A 113 13.60 -2.67 18.51
C ALA A 113 12.35 -3.41 18.02
N GLU A 114 11.19 -2.76 18.05
CA GLU A 114 9.87 -3.36 17.85
C GLU A 114 9.09 -2.73 16.70
N GLY A 115 8.26 -3.57 16.07
CA GLY A 115 7.24 -3.15 15.11
C GLY A 115 7.77 -2.84 13.71
N HIS A 116 6.86 -2.32 12.90
CA HIS A 116 7.07 -2.05 11.48
C HIS A 116 8.19 -1.03 11.21
N MET A 117 8.37 -0.10 12.13
CA MET A 117 9.34 1.00 12.04
C MET A 117 10.48 0.87 13.06
N GLN A 118 10.62 -0.32 13.69
CA GLN A 118 11.73 -0.69 14.58
C GLN A 118 12.05 0.33 15.68
N PHE A 119 11.04 0.79 16.40
CA PHE A 119 11.22 1.66 17.55
C PHE A 119 11.80 0.92 18.75
N MET A 120 12.79 1.52 19.41
CA MET A 120 13.16 1.10 20.76
C MET A 120 12.03 1.46 21.74
N PRO A 121 11.70 0.60 22.73
CA PRO A 121 10.60 0.85 23.66
C PRO A 121 10.64 2.21 24.36
N CYS A 122 11.84 2.67 24.75
CA CYS A 122 12.00 4.00 25.38
C CYS A 122 11.81 5.16 24.38
N THR A 123 12.07 4.97 23.11
CA THR A 123 11.77 5.97 22.10
C THR A 123 10.26 6.00 21.82
N TRP A 124 9.62 4.84 21.84
CA TRP A 124 8.18 4.73 21.65
C TRP A 124 7.41 5.36 22.82
N VAL A 125 7.70 4.92 24.06
CA VAL A 125 6.96 5.36 25.27
C VAL A 125 7.44 6.72 25.79
N GLY A 126 8.73 7.02 25.62
CA GLY A 126 9.37 8.25 26.11
C GLY A 126 10.51 8.00 27.07
N TRP A 127 11.58 8.74 26.85
CA TRP A 127 12.83 8.64 27.62
C TRP A 127 12.71 9.17 29.09
N GLU A 128 11.60 9.83 29.42
CA GLU A 128 11.30 10.23 30.80
C GLU A 128 10.79 9.06 31.66
N HIS A 129 10.53 7.89 31.07
CA HIS A 129 10.17 6.69 31.82
C HIS A 129 11.34 6.25 32.70
N ASN A 130 11.05 5.96 33.96
CA ASN A 130 12.07 5.74 35.02
C ASN A 130 12.99 4.53 34.80
N THR A 131 12.62 3.60 33.92
CA THR A 131 13.42 2.43 33.57
C THR A 131 14.26 2.61 32.31
N CYS A 132 14.09 3.75 31.60
CA CYS A 132 14.78 4.02 30.35
C CYS A 132 16.25 4.34 30.57
N SER A 133 17.11 3.57 29.91
CA SER A 133 18.57 3.71 29.94
C SER A 133 19.21 2.91 28.80
N GLY A 134 20.51 3.04 28.63
CA GLY A 134 21.29 2.24 27.67
C GLY A 134 20.81 2.44 26.22
N LEU A 135 20.48 1.35 25.55
CA LEU A 135 20.00 1.36 24.17
C LEU A 135 18.50 1.65 24.05
N GLY A 136 17.79 1.82 25.18
CA GLY A 136 16.37 2.16 25.15
C GLY A 136 15.41 0.98 25.22
N GLU A 137 15.83 -0.18 25.70
CA GLU A 137 14.93 -1.31 25.95
C GLU A 137 13.96 -1.02 27.09
N GLY A 138 14.46 -0.51 28.22
CA GLY A 138 13.68 -0.26 29.43
C GLY A 138 13.05 -1.53 30.02
N GLN A 139 12.32 -1.38 31.12
CA GLN A 139 11.42 -2.40 31.67
C GLN A 139 10.00 -1.84 31.57
N ILE A 140 9.49 -1.75 30.35
CA ILE A 140 8.20 -1.17 30.02
C ILE A 140 7.22 -2.31 29.74
N THR A 141 6.10 -2.34 30.43
CA THR A 141 5.08 -3.36 30.23
C THR A 141 4.33 -3.16 28.91
N GLU A 142 3.75 -4.23 28.37
CA GLU A 142 2.92 -4.13 27.14
C GLU A 142 1.75 -3.15 27.31
N ALA A 143 1.16 -3.07 28.50
CA ALA A 143 0.09 -2.13 28.78
C ALA A 143 0.56 -0.67 28.72
N GLU A 144 1.76 -0.39 29.23
CA GLU A 144 2.37 0.96 29.17
C GLU A 144 2.77 1.34 27.74
N LYS A 145 3.31 0.41 26.97
CA LYS A 145 3.68 0.65 25.56
C LYS A 145 2.48 1.04 24.72
N LYS A 146 1.30 0.45 25.01
CA LYS A 146 0.09 0.61 24.23
C LYS A 146 -0.84 1.72 24.73
N ASP A 147 -0.56 2.35 25.87
CA ASP A 147 -1.39 3.41 26.42
C ASP A 147 -0.95 4.81 25.92
N PRO A 148 -1.74 5.48 25.06
CA PRO A 148 -1.40 6.82 24.56
C PRO A 148 -1.18 7.86 25.67
N LYS A 149 -1.84 7.68 26.82
CA LYS A 149 -1.66 8.59 27.99
C LYS A 149 -0.30 8.40 28.65
N THR A 150 0.14 7.17 28.75
CA THR A 150 1.48 6.84 29.26
C THR A 150 2.55 7.36 28.32
N ILE A 151 2.41 7.19 27.02
CA ILE A 151 3.30 7.72 25.98
C ILE A 151 3.40 9.25 26.08
N ALA A 152 2.24 9.92 26.11
CA ALA A 152 2.19 11.39 26.26
C ALA A 152 2.83 11.87 27.58
N LYS A 153 2.66 11.13 28.67
CA LYS A 153 3.23 11.45 29.97
C LYS A 153 4.76 11.44 29.98
N TYR A 154 5.36 10.49 29.26
CA TYR A 154 6.80 10.31 29.25
C TYR A 154 7.51 10.92 28.02
N GLY A 155 6.76 11.63 27.18
CA GLY A 155 7.29 12.32 25.99
C GLY A 155 7.71 11.38 24.86
N GLY A 156 6.99 10.27 24.70
CA GLY A 156 7.23 9.30 23.64
C GLY A 156 6.74 9.74 22.29
N TYR A 157 7.14 8.97 21.28
CA TYR A 157 6.76 9.24 19.89
C TYR A 157 5.62 8.35 19.38
N GLY A 158 5.21 7.33 20.15
CA GLY A 158 4.11 6.45 19.79
C GLY A 158 2.79 7.22 19.59
N VAL A 159 2.06 6.88 18.57
CA VAL A 159 0.80 7.53 18.17
C VAL A 159 -0.26 6.46 17.98
N ASP A 160 -1.45 6.68 18.53
CA ASP A 160 -2.69 6.00 18.17
C ASP A 160 -3.23 6.71 16.91
N ALA A 161 -3.00 6.14 15.76
CA ALA A 161 -3.27 6.80 14.48
C ALA A 161 -4.70 6.55 13.99
N ASP A 162 -5.24 5.35 14.20
CA ASP A 162 -6.57 4.92 13.80
C ASP A 162 -7.66 5.27 14.83
N GLY A 163 -7.25 5.71 16.06
CA GLY A 163 -8.15 6.18 17.09
C GLY A 163 -8.85 5.07 17.86
N ASP A 164 -8.30 3.85 17.89
CA ASP A 164 -8.84 2.72 18.63
C ASP A 164 -8.55 2.78 20.14
N GLY A 165 -7.75 3.77 20.58
CA GLY A 165 -7.33 3.99 21.97
C GLY A 165 -6.06 3.25 22.35
N ILE A 166 -5.38 2.64 21.39
CA ILE A 166 -4.14 1.86 21.55
C ILE A 166 -3.08 2.44 20.62
N ALA A 167 -1.86 2.63 21.08
CA ALA A 167 -0.71 2.91 20.22
C ALA A 167 0.14 1.66 20.13
N ASP A 168 0.11 0.96 18.99
CA ASP A 168 0.78 -0.34 18.83
C ASP A 168 1.87 -0.28 17.75
N PRO A 169 3.18 -0.48 18.08
CA PRO A 169 4.23 -0.48 17.07
C PRO A 169 4.10 -1.62 16.04
N PHE A 170 3.29 -2.63 16.34
CA PHE A 170 2.96 -3.73 15.42
C PHE A 170 1.71 -3.47 14.57
N GLN A 171 1.04 -2.35 14.76
CA GLN A 171 -0.01 -1.85 13.88
C GLN A 171 0.61 -0.88 12.89
N ILE A 172 0.38 -1.13 11.60
CA ILE A 172 1.11 -0.42 10.53
C ILE A 172 0.84 1.08 10.53
N GLU A 173 -0.41 1.48 10.78
CA GLU A 173 -0.83 2.88 10.81
C GLU A 173 -0.14 3.62 11.94
N ASP A 174 -0.19 3.07 13.16
CA ASP A 174 0.44 3.65 14.34
C ASP A 174 1.96 3.79 14.16
N ALA A 175 2.60 2.75 13.65
CA ALA A 175 4.03 2.75 13.43
C ALA A 175 4.46 3.83 12.42
N ILE A 176 3.76 3.95 11.28
CA ILE A 176 4.06 4.93 10.24
C ILE A 176 3.83 6.36 10.75
N TYR A 177 2.72 6.61 11.44
CA TYR A 177 2.44 7.93 12.00
C TYR A 177 3.43 8.29 13.12
N SER A 178 3.83 7.32 13.94
CA SER A 178 4.86 7.51 14.97
C SER A 178 6.22 7.86 14.37
N ALA A 179 6.61 7.21 13.26
CA ALA A 179 7.84 7.54 12.55
C ALA A 179 7.78 8.95 11.94
N ALA A 180 6.67 9.33 11.33
CA ALA A 180 6.47 10.67 10.81
C ALA A 180 6.52 11.74 11.93
N ASN A 181 5.92 11.46 13.09
CA ASN A 181 5.97 12.30 14.28
C ASN A 181 7.43 12.49 14.77
N PHE A 182 8.16 11.39 14.93
CA PHE A 182 9.58 11.42 15.31
C PHE A 182 10.39 12.27 14.33
N LEU A 183 10.33 11.98 13.03
CA LEU A 183 11.09 12.67 11.98
C LEU A 183 10.77 14.17 11.93
N SER A 184 9.50 14.53 12.13
CA SER A 184 9.08 15.92 12.20
C SER A 184 9.76 16.68 13.32
N ILE A 185 9.71 16.12 14.54
CA ILE A 185 10.32 16.70 15.75
C ILE A 185 11.85 16.74 15.62
N ALA A 186 12.45 15.70 15.02
CA ALA A 186 13.88 15.61 14.78
C ALA A 186 14.41 16.65 13.75
N GLY A 187 13.53 17.31 12.99
CA GLY A 187 13.90 18.41 12.09
C GLY A 187 13.48 18.24 10.64
N ALA A 188 12.93 17.07 10.23
CA ALA A 188 12.53 16.85 8.85
C ALA A 188 11.47 17.86 8.36
N SER A 189 10.55 18.29 9.23
CA SER A 189 9.55 19.32 8.95
C SER A 189 10.13 20.70 8.64
N LYS A 190 11.41 20.90 8.97
CA LYS A 190 12.17 22.14 8.71
C LYS A 190 13.18 21.96 7.58
N GLY A 191 13.19 20.82 6.90
CA GLY A 191 14.13 20.46 5.86
C GLY A 191 15.49 19.95 6.35
N GLU A 192 15.68 19.74 7.67
CA GLU A 192 16.90 19.21 8.26
C GLU A 192 16.93 17.68 8.17
N LEU A 193 16.86 17.13 6.93
CA LEU A 193 16.62 15.69 6.70
C LEU A 193 17.73 14.81 7.26
N GLU A 194 18.99 15.10 6.95
CA GLU A 194 20.14 14.30 7.42
C GLU A 194 20.20 14.25 8.94
N LYS A 195 19.94 15.38 9.60
CA LYS A 195 19.88 15.45 11.06
C LYS A 195 18.74 14.58 11.62
N ALA A 196 17.56 14.64 11.02
CA ALA A 196 16.42 13.84 11.46
C ALA A 196 16.67 12.35 11.30
N ILE A 197 17.26 11.94 10.18
CA ILE A 197 17.64 10.56 9.90
C ILE A 197 18.70 10.09 10.89
N PHE A 198 19.73 10.90 11.14
CA PHE A 198 20.78 10.57 12.11
C PHE A 198 20.25 10.43 13.54
N GLN A 199 19.23 11.21 13.91
CA GLN A 199 18.59 11.05 15.23
C GLN A 199 17.75 9.77 15.33
N TYR A 200 17.23 9.26 14.22
CA TYR A 200 16.50 8.00 14.18
C TYR A 200 17.43 6.81 14.45
N ASN A 201 18.58 6.80 13.78
CA ASN A 201 19.64 5.82 14.00
C ASN A 201 21.00 6.52 13.86
N HIS A 202 21.81 6.49 14.92
CA HIS A 202 23.08 7.21 15.03
C HIS A 202 24.21 6.54 14.20
N SER A 203 23.99 6.37 12.90
CA SER A 203 24.91 5.76 11.95
C SER A 203 24.95 6.54 10.64
N ASP A 204 26.15 6.95 10.19
CA ASP A 204 26.33 7.61 8.91
C ASP A 204 25.93 6.71 7.74
N GLU A 205 26.23 5.41 7.82
CA GLU A 205 25.80 4.42 6.82
C GLU A 205 24.27 4.34 6.73
N TYR A 206 23.58 4.42 7.87
CA TYR A 206 22.11 4.47 7.88
C TYR A 206 21.59 5.72 7.18
N VAL A 207 22.19 6.89 7.44
CA VAL A 207 21.84 8.15 6.78
C VAL A 207 22.00 8.03 5.25
N GLU A 208 23.14 7.52 4.79
CA GLU A 208 23.41 7.32 3.36
C GLU A 208 22.37 6.39 2.72
N ASN A 209 22.03 5.27 3.36
CA ASN A 209 21.04 4.32 2.86
C ASN A 209 19.64 4.93 2.79
N ILE A 210 19.20 5.66 3.81
CA ILE A 210 17.90 6.34 3.81
C ILE A 210 17.85 7.40 2.69
N LEU A 211 18.89 8.23 2.58
CA LEU A 211 18.95 9.28 1.55
C LEU A 211 18.95 8.70 0.13
N TYR A 212 19.59 7.55 -0.08
CA TYR A 212 19.55 6.86 -1.36
C TYR A 212 18.10 6.52 -1.76
N TYR A 213 17.35 5.84 -0.88
CA TYR A 213 15.96 5.48 -1.18
C TYR A 213 15.02 6.69 -1.20
N TYR A 214 15.22 7.66 -0.32
CA TYR A 214 14.48 8.90 -0.34
C TYR A 214 14.60 9.61 -1.71
N ASN A 215 15.82 9.78 -2.21
CA ASN A 215 16.07 10.42 -3.51
C ASN A 215 15.48 9.59 -4.67
N LEU A 216 15.62 8.27 -4.61
CA LEU A 216 15.02 7.37 -5.58
C LEU A 216 13.49 7.54 -5.62
N TYR A 217 12.81 7.44 -4.49
CA TYR A 217 11.35 7.59 -4.42
C TYR A 217 10.89 9.00 -4.79
N ASN A 218 11.63 10.00 -4.37
CA ASN A 218 11.30 11.39 -4.66
C ASN A 218 11.42 11.72 -6.16
N SER A 219 12.28 11.03 -6.91
CA SER A 219 12.38 11.20 -8.35
C SER A 219 11.14 10.69 -9.12
N TYR A 220 10.34 9.81 -8.51
CA TYR A 220 9.08 9.26 -9.07
C TYR A 220 7.83 9.77 -8.35
N LYS A 221 7.98 10.65 -7.37
CA LYS A 221 6.92 11.10 -6.47
C LYS A 221 5.65 11.54 -7.21
N ASP A 222 5.77 12.48 -8.15
CA ASP A 222 4.62 13.07 -8.84
C ASP A 222 3.84 12.03 -9.67
N ARG A 223 4.57 11.07 -10.26
CA ARG A 223 3.96 9.97 -11.02
C ARG A 223 3.20 9.03 -10.10
N ILE A 224 3.80 8.64 -8.98
CA ILE A 224 3.19 7.76 -7.97
C ILE A 224 1.93 8.42 -7.40
N GLU A 225 1.99 9.70 -7.02
CA GLU A 225 0.84 10.42 -6.49
C GLU A 225 -0.31 10.54 -7.52
N THR A 226 0.01 10.73 -8.80
CA THR A 226 -0.99 10.77 -9.87
C THR A 226 -1.70 9.44 -10.03
N GLU A 227 -0.96 8.32 -10.05
CA GLU A 227 -1.52 6.98 -10.19
C GLU A 227 -2.40 6.60 -8.99
N VAL A 228 -1.95 6.88 -7.77
CA VAL A 228 -2.73 6.64 -6.55
C VAL A 228 -4.04 7.44 -6.57
N ALA A 229 -4.00 8.71 -6.99
CA ALA A 229 -5.20 9.54 -7.10
C ALA A 229 -6.19 9.01 -8.13
N THR A 230 -5.70 8.47 -9.26
CA THR A 230 -6.57 7.89 -10.31
C THR A 230 -7.16 6.56 -9.91
N ALA A 231 -6.44 5.75 -9.13
CA ALA A 231 -6.94 4.46 -8.62
C ALA A 231 -8.02 4.60 -7.53
N SER A 232 -8.07 5.77 -6.86
CA SER A 232 -9.01 6.06 -5.77
C SER A 232 -10.30 6.75 -6.22
N SER A 233 -10.42 7.11 -7.51
CA SER A 233 -11.58 7.78 -8.12
C SER A 233 -12.50 6.80 -8.83
#